data_c2fb212db01dbf8da07a0b7637e6d062
#
_entry.id   c2fb212db01dbf8da07a0b7637e6d062
#
_cell.length_a   1.000
_cell.length_b   1.000
_cell.length_c   1.000
_cell.angle_alpha   90.00
_cell.angle_beta   90.00
_cell.angle_gamma   90.00
#
_symmetry.space_group_name_H-M   'P 1'
#
loop_
_entity.id
_entity.type
_entity.pdbx_description
1 polymer ?
#
loop_
_entity_poly.entity_id
_entity_poly.type
_entity_poly.pdbx_seq_one_letter_code
_entity_poly.pdbx_strand_id
1 'polypeptide(L)'
;TMPVLFMHDVNAAMLGEMRCGNARGFANAALIALGKGLGFACCLDGKVQYAPTGSPRITVYKKPFRDGILEDYVAKRGFLRLYGEITGQDTGPSLTVADLGRMAGEGNPAARETFATIGRMLGEALRELIRKERIECLLLGGQISRSYAYLEPGLRKGLYGTACLRSIAPAAHIGHAAFYGLLARLDGLRPKT
;
A
#
# COMPACT_ATOMS: atom_id res chain seq x y z
N THR A 1 -19.34 -29.80 -10.55
CA THR A 1 -19.23 -28.31 -10.59
C THR A 1 -17.84 -27.90 -10.14
N MET A 2 -17.15 -27.14 -10.96
CA MET A 2 -15.81 -26.63 -10.64
C MET A 2 -15.92 -25.54 -9.58
N PRO A 3 -15.16 -25.61 -8.46
CA PRO A 3 -15.22 -24.56 -7.45
C PRO A 3 -14.67 -23.25 -8.00
N VAL A 4 -15.40 -22.16 -7.74
CA VAL A 4 -14.98 -20.80 -8.11
C VAL A 4 -14.63 -20.02 -6.82
N LEU A 5 -13.45 -19.41 -6.81
CA LEU A 5 -12.98 -18.60 -5.70
C LEU A 5 -12.87 -17.14 -6.13
N PHE A 6 -13.47 -16.26 -5.36
CA PHE A 6 -13.33 -14.82 -5.49
C PHE A 6 -12.44 -14.28 -4.38
N MET A 7 -11.51 -13.41 -4.73
CA MET A 7 -10.66 -12.72 -3.78
C MET A 7 -10.36 -11.32 -4.31
N HIS A 8 -10.42 -10.33 -3.44
CA HIS A 8 -10.01 -8.98 -3.80
C HIS A 8 -8.51 -8.96 -4.13
N ASP A 9 -8.10 -8.19 -5.14
CA ASP A 9 -6.73 -8.12 -5.65
C ASP A 9 -5.69 -7.80 -4.57
N VAL A 10 -5.99 -6.87 -3.65
CA VAL A 10 -5.08 -6.52 -2.56
C VAL A 10 -4.92 -7.65 -1.53
N ASN A 11 -5.96 -8.46 -1.30
CA ASN A 11 -5.86 -9.65 -0.44
C ASN A 11 -5.02 -10.74 -1.11
N ALA A 12 -5.22 -10.93 -2.41
CA ALA A 12 -4.38 -11.84 -3.19
C ALA A 12 -2.93 -11.37 -3.20
N ALA A 13 -2.68 -10.07 -3.37
CA ALA A 13 -1.33 -9.52 -3.30
C ALA A 13 -0.68 -9.75 -1.93
N MET A 14 -1.42 -9.52 -0.82
CA MET A 14 -0.92 -9.78 0.53
C MET A 14 -0.54 -11.27 0.72
N LEU A 15 -1.38 -12.18 0.23
CA LEU A 15 -1.11 -13.62 0.29
C LEU A 15 0.15 -13.99 -0.52
N GLY A 16 0.34 -13.37 -1.69
CA GLY A 16 1.55 -13.55 -2.51
C GLY A 16 2.81 -13.07 -1.79
N GLU A 17 2.75 -11.90 -1.17
CA GLU A 17 3.87 -11.34 -0.40
C GLU A 17 4.22 -12.18 0.84
N MET A 18 3.24 -12.81 1.46
CA MET A 18 3.49 -13.76 2.56
C MET A 18 4.12 -15.07 2.09
N ARG A 19 3.74 -15.54 0.91
CA ARG A 19 4.22 -16.81 0.37
C ARG A 19 5.66 -16.73 -0.15
N CYS A 20 5.94 -15.73 -0.96
CA CYS A 20 7.19 -15.59 -1.71
C CYS A 20 7.75 -14.16 -1.82
N GLY A 21 7.17 -13.21 -1.07
CA GLY A 21 7.61 -11.81 -1.08
C GLY A 21 8.19 -11.33 0.26
N ASN A 22 8.14 -10.01 0.46
CA ASN A 22 8.78 -9.33 1.59
C ASN A 22 8.00 -9.42 2.91
N ALA A 23 6.78 -10.00 2.92
CA ALA A 23 6.05 -10.31 4.16
C ALA A 23 6.36 -11.70 4.71
N ARG A 24 7.20 -12.47 4.04
CA ARG A 24 7.55 -13.83 4.46
C ARG A 24 8.23 -13.82 5.84
N GLY A 25 7.73 -14.66 6.74
CA GLY A 25 8.28 -14.80 8.10
C GLY A 25 7.72 -13.84 9.13
N PHE A 26 6.84 -12.89 8.74
CA PHE A 26 6.13 -12.03 9.69
C PHE A 26 4.76 -12.62 10.02
N ALA A 27 4.40 -12.63 11.31
CA ALA A 27 3.09 -13.07 11.74
C ALA A 27 2.02 -12.00 11.44
N ASN A 28 2.36 -10.73 11.67
CA ASN A 28 1.48 -9.60 11.45
C ASN A 28 2.10 -8.66 10.41
N ALA A 29 1.50 -8.61 9.24
CA ALA A 29 1.95 -7.77 8.14
C ALA A 29 0.79 -7.04 7.48
N ALA A 30 1.07 -5.89 6.85
CA ALA A 30 0.10 -5.16 6.06
C ALA A 30 0.67 -4.76 4.71
N LEU A 31 -0.20 -4.71 3.72
CA LEU A 31 0.11 -4.23 2.37
C LEU A 31 -0.82 -3.06 2.04
N ILE A 32 -0.22 -1.97 1.62
CA ILE A 32 -0.90 -0.80 1.08
C ILE A 32 -0.70 -0.80 -0.43
N ALA A 33 -1.78 -0.82 -1.19
CA ALA A 33 -1.73 -0.68 -2.63
C ALA A 33 -2.03 0.77 -3.03
N LEU A 34 -1.00 1.49 -3.47
CA LEU A 34 -1.09 2.88 -3.94
C LEU A 34 -1.18 2.93 -5.46
N GLY A 35 -2.27 3.49 -5.96
CA GLY A 35 -2.53 3.60 -7.39
C GLY A 35 -3.57 4.68 -7.69
N LYS A 36 -4.52 4.35 -8.55
CA LYS A 36 -5.70 5.18 -8.83
C LYS A 36 -6.52 5.41 -7.57
N GLY A 37 -6.58 4.39 -6.71
CA GLY A 37 -7.17 4.42 -5.37
C GLY A 37 -6.19 3.89 -4.31
N LEU A 38 -6.71 3.69 -3.10
CA LEU A 38 -5.99 3.21 -1.92
C LEU A 38 -6.53 1.84 -1.48
N GLY A 39 -5.78 0.78 -1.72
CA GLY A 39 -6.06 -0.55 -1.22
C GLY A 39 -5.32 -0.86 0.09
N PHE A 40 -5.92 -1.70 0.94
CA PHE A 40 -5.30 -2.18 2.17
C PHE A 40 -5.66 -3.64 2.42
N ALA A 41 -4.68 -4.45 2.74
CA ALA A 41 -4.87 -5.80 3.25
C ALA A 41 -3.89 -6.07 4.39
N CYS A 42 -4.26 -6.94 5.31
CA CYS A 42 -3.37 -7.37 6.37
C CYS A 42 -3.43 -8.88 6.60
N CYS A 43 -2.34 -9.37 7.15
CA CYS A 43 -2.21 -10.69 7.73
C CYS A 43 -2.05 -10.51 9.24
N LEU A 44 -2.80 -11.26 10.02
CA LEU A 44 -2.69 -11.31 11.47
C LEU A 44 -2.57 -12.79 11.88
N ASP A 45 -1.61 -13.06 12.76
CA ASP A 45 -1.27 -14.42 13.20
C ASP A 45 -1.07 -15.40 12.01
N GLY A 46 -0.37 -14.94 10.99
CA GLY A 46 -0.07 -15.72 9.80
C GLY A 46 -1.25 -15.92 8.82
N LYS A 47 -2.40 -15.26 9.03
CA LYS A 47 -3.61 -15.40 8.21
C LYS A 47 -4.05 -14.09 7.60
N VAL A 48 -4.22 -14.06 6.28
CA VAL A 48 -4.77 -12.90 5.58
C VAL A 48 -6.21 -12.66 6.04
N GLN A 49 -6.51 -11.41 6.39
CA GLN A 49 -7.79 -11.00 6.96
C GLN A 49 -8.74 -10.54 5.84
N TYR A 50 -9.76 -11.33 5.57
CA TYR A 50 -10.82 -10.98 4.60
C TYR A 50 -12.21 -11.36 5.13
N ALA A 51 -13.21 -10.65 4.62
CA ALA A 51 -14.61 -10.95 4.90
C ALA A 51 -15.08 -12.19 4.10
N PRO A 52 -16.20 -12.79 4.44
CA PRO A 52 -16.77 -13.93 3.70
C PRO A 52 -17.00 -13.65 2.21
N THR A 53 -17.18 -12.38 1.84
CA THR A 53 -17.29 -11.91 0.44
C THR A 53 -15.96 -11.86 -0.32
N GLY A 54 -14.82 -12.18 0.32
CA GLY A 54 -13.48 -12.03 -0.26
C GLY A 54 -12.90 -10.61 -0.22
N SER A 55 -13.66 -9.63 0.29
CA SER A 55 -13.18 -8.24 0.47
C SER A 55 -12.20 -8.13 1.65
N PRO A 56 -11.33 -7.11 1.70
CA PRO A 56 -10.53 -6.82 2.89
C PRO A 56 -11.40 -6.64 4.13
N ARG A 57 -11.01 -7.25 5.24
CA ARG A 57 -11.70 -7.09 6.52
C ARG A 57 -11.55 -5.69 7.09
N ILE A 58 -10.37 -5.09 6.88
CA ILE A 58 -10.06 -3.74 7.29
C ILE A 58 -9.91 -2.90 6.03
N THR A 59 -10.56 -1.74 5.99
CA THR A 59 -10.45 -0.77 4.90
C THR A 59 -9.97 0.56 5.45
N VAL A 60 -9.10 1.24 4.72
CA VAL A 60 -8.52 2.52 5.14
C VAL A 60 -8.84 3.67 4.20
N TYR A 61 -9.31 3.38 2.98
CA TYR A 61 -9.53 4.40 1.96
C TYR A 61 -10.56 5.45 2.35
N LYS A 62 -11.64 5.05 3.06
CA LYS A 62 -12.70 5.92 3.58
C LYS A 62 -12.39 6.53 4.95
N LYS A 63 -11.20 6.30 5.52
CA LYS A 63 -10.85 6.89 6.82
C LYS A 63 -10.96 8.41 6.71
N PRO A 64 -11.71 9.08 7.62
CA PRO A 64 -11.74 10.54 7.66
C PRO A 64 -10.32 11.10 7.79
N PHE A 65 -9.99 12.04 6.94
CA PHE A 65 -8.68 12.67 6.92
C PHE A 65 -8.83 14.12 6.44
N ARG A 66 -8.48 15.08 7.31
CA ARG A 66 -8.73 16.50 7.07
C ARG A 66 -10.20 16.77 6.73
N ASP A 67 -10.49 17.40 5.61
CA ASP A 67 -11.82 17.76 5.09
C ASP A 67 -12.43 16.72 4.14
N GLY A 68 -11.81 15.54 4.03
CA GLY A 68 -12.24 14.46 3.13
C GLY A 68 -11.92 13.07 3.66
N ILE A 69 -11.53 12.17 2.77
CA ILE A 69 -11.11 10.81 3.10
C ILE A 69 -9.64 10.59 2.74
N LEU A 70 -9.00 9.65 3.40
CA LEU A 70 -7.57 9.38 3.22
C LEU A 70 -7.18 9.15 1.75
N GLU A 71 -8.00 8.43 0.98
CA GLU A 71 -7.74 8.17 -0.44
C GLU A 71 -7.58 9.46 -1.25
N ASP A 72 -8.35 10.51 -0.97
CA ASP A 72 -8.29 11.77 -1.70
C ASP A 72 -6.94 12.48 -1.55
N TYR A 73 -6.22 12.17 -0.47
CA TYR A 73 -4.94 12.79 -0.13
C TYR A 73 -3.73 11.96 -0.53
N VAL A 74 -3.84 10.62 -0.52
CA VAL A 74 -2.65 9.75 -0.67
C VAL A 74 -2.68 8.88 -1.94
N ALA A 75 -3.79 8.88 -2.71
CA ALA A 75 -3.85 8.21 -4.01
C ALA A 75 -3.54 9.19 -5.16
N LYS A 76 -3.65 8.75 -6.42
CA LYS A 76 -3.28 9.52 -7.62
C LYS A 76 -3.70 10.99 -7.56
N ARG A 77 -4.96 11.27 -7.20
CA ARG A 77 -5.49 12.65 -7.15
C ARG A 77 -4.76 13.52 -6.13
N GLY A 78 -4.46 12.96 -4.96
CA GLY A 78 -3.73 13.65 -3.90
C GLY A 78 -2.31 14.04 -4.32
N PHE A 79 -1.61 13.17 -5.05
CA PHE A 79 -0.27 13.48 -5.58
C PHE A 79 -0.29 14.66 -6.55
N LEU A 80 -1.19 14.64 -7.52
CA LEU A 80 -1.27 15.70 -8.53
C LEU A 80 -1.70 17.02 -7.91
N ARG A 81 -2.71 17.01 -7.03
CA ARG A 81 -3.16 18.19 -6.30
C ARG A 81 -2.02 18.80 -5.48
N LEU A 82 -1.35 18.00 -4.64
CA LEU A 82 -0.27 18.51 -3.78
C LEU A 82 0.91 19.05 -4.58
N TYR A 83 1.27 18.40 -5.70
CA TYR A 83 2.31 18.90 -6.58
C TYR A 83 1.93 20.26 -7.18
N GLY A 84 0.68 20.44 -7.62
CA GLY A 84 0.16 21.72 -8.09
C GLY A 84 0.20 22.80 -7.00
N GLU A 85 -0.19 22.46 -5.76
CA GLU A 85 -0.11 23.36 -4.59
C GLU A 85 1.34 23.79 -4.30
N ILE A 86 2.31 22.87 -4.35
CA ILE A 86 3.72 23.17 -4.08
C ILE A 86 4.33 24.05 -5.18
N THR A 87 3.98 23.79 -6.44
CA THR A 87 4.56 24.50 -7.58
C THR A 87 3.81 25.79 -7.96
N GLY A 88 2.57 25.96 -7.46
CA GLY A 88 1.69 27.02 -7.90
C GLY A 88 1.20 26.87 -9.35
N GLN A 89 1.34 25.69 -9.94
CA GLN A 89 1.00 25.42 -11.34
C GLN A 89 -0.21 24.47 -11.45
N ASP A 90 -1.04 24.70 -12.46
CA ASP A 90 -2.04 23.69 -12.84
C ASP A 90 -1.32 22.46 -13.41
N THR A 91 -1.61 21.32 -12.84
CA THR A 91 -0.97 20.05 -13.23
C THR A 91 -1.44 19.53 -14.59
N GLY A 92 -2.50 20.08 -15.15
CA GLY A 92 -3.04 19.68 -16.44
C GLY A 92 -3.44 18.18 -16.50
N PRO A 93 -4.16 17.75 -17.52
CA PRO A 93 -4.66 16.38 -17.62
C PRO A 93 -3.58 15.34 -18.00
N SER A 94 -2.46 15.78 -18.54
CA SER A 94 -1.39 14.91 -19.06
C SER A 94 -0.39 14.47 -18.00
N LEU A 95 -0.23 15.20 -16.89
CA LEU A 95 0.72 14.87 -15.83
C LEU A 95 0.28 13.62 -15.08
N THR A 96 1.21 12.69 -14.90
CA THR A 96 0.97 11.45 -14.16
C THR A 96 1.85 11.36 -12.90
N VAL A 97 1.47 10.51 -11.94
CA VAL A 97 2.32 10.24 -10.77
C VAL A 97 3.61 9.54 -11.16
N ALA A 98 3.62 8.80 -12.28
CA ALA A 98 4.84 8.22 -12.82
C ALA A 98 5.82 9.30 -13.31
N ASP A 99 5.31 10.37 -13.93
CA ASP A 99 6.14 11.52 -14.32
C ASP A 99 6.70 12.21 -13.09
N LEU A 100 5.90 12.41 -12.03
CA LEU A 100 6.41 12.95 -10.75
C LEU A 100 7.51 12.04 -10.18
N GLY A 101 7.35 10.72 -10.27
CA GLY A 101 8.38 9.76 -9.85
C GLY A 101 9.69 9.91 -10.62
N ARG A 102 9.61 10.08 -11.95
CA ARG A 102 10.77 10.36 -12.82
C ARG A 102 11.42 11.68 -12.45
N MET A 103 10.63 12.76 -12.33
CA MET A 103 11.10 14.08 -11.92
C MET A 103 11.81 14.06 -10.56
N ALA A 104 11.26 13.30 -9.59
CA ALA A 104 11.91 13.11 -8.28
C ALA A 104 13.26 12.41 -8.42
N GLY A 105 13.39 11.45 -9.35
CA GLY A 105 14.64 10.78 -9.71
C GLY A 105 15.66 11.74 -10.30
N GLU A 106 15.23 12.64 -11.15
CA GLU A 106 16.03 13.70 -11.77
C GLU A 106 16.39 14.84 -10.80
N GLY A 107 15.94 14.76 -9.55
CA GLY A 107 16.32 15.73 -8.51
C GLY A 107 15.33 16.88 -8.33
N ASN A 108 14.16 16.88 -8.99
CA ASN A 108 13.16 17.93 -8.83
C ASN A 108 12.69 18.02 -7.36
N PRO A 109 12.90 19.17 -6.68
CA PRO A 109 12.61 19.29 -5.26
C PRO A 109 11.11 19.24 -4.95
N ALA A 110 10.26 19.84 -5.77
CA ALA A 110 8.81 19.84 -5.57
C ALA A 110 8.22 18.42 -5.70
N ALA A 111 8.71 17.64 -6.67
CA ALA A 111 8.31 16.25 -6.81
C ALA A 111 8.73 15.40 -5.59
N ARG A 112 9.96 15.55 -5.12
CA ARG A 112 10.45 14.87 -3.90
C ARG A 112 9.66 15.26 -2.66
N GLU A 113 9.37 16.54 -2.50
CA GLU A 113 8.57 17.06 -1.40
C GLU A 113 7.14 16.50 -1.43
N THR A 114 6.54 16.40 -2.63
CA THR A 114 5.22 15.78 -2.82
C THR A 114 5.21 14.35 -2.31
N PHE A 115 6.15 13.51 -2.73
CA PHE A 115 6.24 12.12 -2.27
C PHE A 115 6.48 12.04 -0.76
N ALA A 116 7.41 12.80 -0.22
CA ALA A 116 7.73 12.78 1.20
C ALA A 116 6.53 13.24 2.05
N THR A 117 5.81 14.28 1.62
CA THR A 117 4.64 14.79 2.33
C THR A 117 3.50 13.77 2.31
N ILE A 118 3.21 13.15 1.17
CA ILE A 118 2.19 12.09 1.09
C ILE A 118 2.59 10.86 1.90
N GLY A 119 3.85 10.47 1.86
CA GLY A 119 4.36 9.41 2.73
C GLY A 119 4.10 9.70 4.20
N ARG A 120 4.35 10.93 4.65
CA ARG A 120 4.09 11.36 6.02
C ARG A 120 2.60 11.30 6.38
N MET A 121 1.73 11.85 5.53
CA MET A 121 0.27 11.78 5.72
C MET A 121 -0.22 10.33 5.86
N LEU A 122 0.24 9.45 4.98
CA LEU A 122 -0.09 8.03 5.02
C LEU A 122 0.36 7.38 6.33
N GLY A 123 1.58 7.65 6.76
CA GLY A 123 2.12 7.13 8.02
C GLY A 123 1.33 7.62 9.24
N GLU A 124 1.04 8.91 9.32
CA GLU A 124 0.23 9.51 10.38
C GLU A 124 -1.17 8.88 10.45
N ALA A 125 -1.82 8.72 9.30
CA ALA A 125 -3.15 8.13 9.22
C ALA A 125 -3.20 6.65 9.63
N LEU A 126 -2.13 5.90 9.40
CA LEU A 126 -2.08 4.47 9.68
C LEU A 126 -1.45 4.10 11.01
N ARG A 127 -0.81 5.04 11.70
CA ARG A 127 -0.05 4.80 12.94
C ARG A 127 -0.83 4.01 13.99
N GLU A 128 -2.06 4.44 14.27
CA GLU A 128 -2.89 3.77 15.29
C GLU A 128 -3.31 2.38 14.86
N LEU A 129 -3.66 2.19 13.59
CA LEU A 129 -4.01 0.88 13.05
C LEU A 129 -2.83 -0.09 13.17
N ILE A 130 -1.64 0.36 12.80
CA ILE A 130 -0.42 -0.44 12.88
C ILE A 130 -0.11 -0.83 14.33
N ARG A 131 -0.28 0.08 15.29
CA ARG A 131 -0.11 -0.22 16.70
C ARG A 131 -1.17 -1.20 17.22
N LYS A 132 -2.44 -0.96 16.91
CA LYS A 132 -3.57 -1.78 17.35
C LYS A 132 -3.44 -3.21 16.86
N GLU A 133 -3.16 -3.39 15.58
CA GLU A 133 -3.04 -4.72 14.95
C GLU A 133 -1.60 -5.30 15.08
N ARG A 134 -0.71 -4.61 15.79
CA ARG A 134 0.68 -5.03 16.05
C ARG A 134 1.42 -5.41 14.77
N ILE A 135 1.24 -4.62 13.70
CA ILE A 135 1.87 -4.87 12.40
C ILE A 135 3.40 -4.77 12.53
N GLU A 136 4.09 -5.82 12.16
CA GLU A 136 5.55 -5.93 12.19
C GLU A 136 6.19 -5.55 10.85
N CYS A 137 5.47 -5.79 9.75
CA CYS A 137 5.93 -5.51 8.39
C CYS A 137 4.87 -4.72 7.62
N LEU A 138 5.25 -3.57 7.07
CA LEU A 138 4.40 -2.75 6.22
C LEU A 138 4.95 -2.73 4.80
N LEU A 139 4.17 -3.21 3.85
CA LEU A 139 4.53 -3.23 2.43
C LEU A 139 3.78 -2.17 1.65
N LEU A 140 4.47 -1.54 0.70
CA LEU A 140 3.89 -0.63 -0.29
C LEU A 140 3.85 -1.33 -1.64
N GLY A 141 2.64 -1.59 -2.14
CA GLY A 141 2.35 -2.13 -3.46
C GLY A 141 1.61 -1.11 -4.34
N GLY A 142 1.22 -1.54 -5.52
CA GLY A 142 0.60 -0.68 -6.55
C GLY A 142 1.62 0.12 -7.35
N GLN A 143 1.17 0.76 -8.42
CA GLN A 143 2.09 1.40 -9.39
C GLN A 143 2.85 2.60 -8.80
N ILE A 144 2.26 3.34 -7.87
CA ILE A 144 2.89 4.50 -7.23
C ILE A 144 4.07 4.08 -6.36
N SER A 145 4.03 2.88 -5.78
CA SER A 145 5.13 2.36 -4.95
C SER A 145 6.41 2.03 -5.72
N ARG A 146 6.40 2.09 -7.05
CA ARG A 146 7.64 2.10 -7.85
C ARG A 146 8.57 3.28 -7.48
N SER A 147 7.99 4.35 -6.96
CA SER A 147 8.71 5.52 -6.42
C SER A 147 8.88 5.45 -4.88
N TYR A 148 8.95 4.24 -4.32
CA TYR A 148 9.05 3.98 -2.88
C TYR A 148 10.16 4.80 -2.20
N ALA A 149 11.33 4.92 -2.83
CA ALA A 149 12.48 5.63 -2.27
C ALA A 149 12.16 7.09 -1.90
N TYR A 150 11.21 7.73 -2.58
CA TYR A 150 10.79 9.11 -2.29
C TYR A 150 9.65 9.19 -1.27
N LEU A 151 8.85 8.12 -1.15
CA LEU A 151 7.79 7.99 -0.13
C LEU A 151 8.34 7.65 1.26
N GLU A 152 9.32 6.78 1.29
CA GLU A 152 9.84 6.16 2.52
C GLU A 152 10.24 7.15 3.60
N PRO A 153 11.02 8.22 3.33
CA PRO A 153 11.44 9.14 4.38
C PRO A 153 10.27 9.79 5.11
N GLY A 154 9.25 10.19 4.36
CA GLY A 154 8.02 10.76 4.92
C GLY A 154 7.22 9.72 5.69
N LEU A 155 7.05 8.52 5.11
CA LEU A 155 6.31 7.42 5.72
C LEU A 155 6.90 7.02 7.08
N ARG A 156 8.23 6.88 7.18
CA ARG A 156 8.91 6.63 8.44
C ARG A 156 8.67 7.73 9.47
N LYS A 157 8.70 8.99 9.03
CA LYS A 157 8.37 10.14 9.88
C LYS A 157 6.95 10.06 10.42
N GLY A 158 5.98 9.75 9.55
CA GLY A 158 4.58 9.59 9.92
C GLY A 158 4.35 8.40 10.87
N LEU A 159 5.14 7.35 10.77
CA LEU A 159 5.07 6.15 11.61
C LEU A 159 5.96 6.21 12.86
N TYR A 160 6.57 7.35 13.15
CA TYR A 160 7.45 7.47 14.32
C TYR A 160 6.74 7.00 15.60
N GLY A 161 7.49 6.27 16.44
CA GLY A 161 6.99 5.72 17.70
C GLY A 161 6.12 4.46 17.56
N THR A 162 6.09 3.79 16.43
CA THR A 162 5.46 2.46 16.26
C THR A 162 6.47 1.34 16.53
N ALA A 163 6.66 1.00 17.80
CA ALA A 163 7.68 0.04 18.24
C ALA A 163 7.48 -1.39 17.70
N CYS A 164 6.24 -1.77 17.32
CA CYS A 164 5.97 -3.08 16.75
C CYS A 164 6.46 -3.21 15.29
N LEU A 165 6.63 -2.09 14.57
CA LEU A 165 6.98 -2.09 13.16
C LEU A 165 8.50 -2.31 12.97
N ARG A 166 8.85 -3.48 12.44
CA ARG A 166 10.23 -3.93 12.25
C ARG A 166 10.72 -3.72 10.81
N SER A 167 9.79 -3.74 9.83
CA SER A 167 10.12 -3.62 8.41
C SER A 167 9.13 -2.70 7.69
N ILE A 168 9.66 -1.85 6.83
CA ILE A 168 8.90 -1.09 5.82
C ILE A 168 9.63 -1.29 4.49
N ALA A 169 8.95 -1.83 3.49
CA ALA A 169 9.56 -2.16 2.20
C ALA A 169 8.56 -2.02 1.04
N PRO A 170 9.01 -1.91 -0.20
CA PRO A 170 8.13 -2.10 -1.35
C PRO A 170 7.71 -3.57 -1.41
N ALA A 171 6.55 -3.85 -2.01
CA ALA A 171 6.15 -5.21 -2.36
C ALA A 171 7.17 -5.81 -3.33
N ALA A 172 7.55 -7.08 -3.14
CA ALA A 172 8.56 -7.74 -3.97
C ALA A 172 8.10 -7.90 -5.42
N HIS A 173 6.80 -8.07 -5.63
CA HIS A 173 6.22 -8.39 -6.94
C HIS A 173 5.18 -7.34 -7.35
N ILE A 174 5.57 -6.05 -7.42
CA ILE A 174 4.66 -4.96 -7.83
C ILE A 174 4.05 -5.29 -9.21
N GLY A 175 2.71 -5.35 -9.25
CA GLY A 175 1.94 -5.71 -10.46
C GLY A 175 1.67 -7.20 -10.62
N HIS A 176 2.37 -8.10 -9.94
CA HIS A 176 2.19 -9.57 -10.07
C HIS A 176 1.89 -10.26 -8.73
N ALA A 177 1.98 -9.59 -7.59
CA ALA A 177 1.79 -10.18 -6.27
C ALA A 177 0.44 -10.92 -6.14
N ALA A 178 -0.63 -10.39 -6.75
CA ALA A 178 -1.95 -11.02 -6.76
C ALA A 178 -1.95 -12.40 -7.44
N PHE A 179 -1.20 -12.58 -8.53
CA PHE A 179 -1.09 -13.89 -9.21
C PHE A 179 -0.42 -14.92 -8.32
N TYR A 180 0.65 -14.55 -7.62
CA TYR A 180 1.32 -15.44 -6.66
C TYR A 180 0.40 -15.82 -5.51
N GLY A 181 -0.43 -14.88 -5.04
CA GLY A 181 -1.42 -15.15 -4.00
C GLY A 181 -2.53 -16.09 -4.44
N LEU A 182 -3.03 -15.93 -5.66
CA LEU A 182 -4.02 -16.85 -6.23
C LEU A 182 -3.45 -18.26 -6.39
N LEU A 183 -2.21 -18.40 -6.90
CA LEU A 183 -1.53 -19.69 -6.97
C LEU A 183 -1.38 -20.32 -5.59
N ALA A 184 -0.96 -19.56 -4.58
CA ALA A 184 -0.82 -20.03 -3.21
C ALA A 184 -2.18 -20.53 -2.64
N ARG A 185 -3.28 -19.87 -3.01
CA ARG A 185 -4.62 -20.28 -2.60
C ARG A 185 -5.06 -21.58 -3.26
N LEU A 186 -4.76 -21.75 -4.54
CA LEU A 186 -5.06 -22.98 -5.29
C LEU A 186 -4.27 -24.17 -4.75
N ASP A 187 -2.99 -24.00 -4.41
CA ASP A 187 -2.17 -25.05 -3.79
C ASP A 187 -2.74 -25.53 -2.46
N GLY A 188 -3.31 -24.63 -1.66
CA GLY A 188 -3.97 -24.95 -0.40
C GLY A 188 -5.29 -25.70 -0.55
N LEU A 189 -5.85 -25.81 -1.76
CA LEU A 189 -7.09 -26.55 -2.07
C LEU A 189 -6.82 -27.94 -2.67
N ARG A 190 -5.57 -28.24 -3.06
CA ARG A 190 -5.22 -29.58 -3.54
C ARG A 190 -5.36 -30.58 -2.40
N PRO A 191 -5.98 -31.76 -2.63
CA PRO A 191 -5.99 -32.82 -1.65
C PRO A 191 -4.56 -33.12 -1.22
N LYS A 192 -4.30 -33.22 0.07
CA LYS A 192 -3.03 -33.74 0.56
C LYS A 192 -3.02 -35.22 0.19
N THR A 193 -2.27 -35.59 -0.84
CA THR A 193 -1.96 -36.98 -1.18
C THR A 193 -1.17 -37.63 -0.07
#